data_b6c94ea02404cd07e6c84da0f4cc8a07
#
_entry.id   b6c94ea02404cd07e6c84da0f4cc8a07
#
_cell.length_a   1.000
_cell.length_b   1.000
_cell.length_c   1.000
_cell.angle_alpha   90.00
_cell.angle_beta   90.00
_cell.angle_gamma   90.00
#
_symmetry.space_group_name_H-M   'P 1'
#
loop_
_entity.id
_entity.type
_entity.pdbx_description
1 polymer ?
#
loop_
_entity_poly.entity_id
_entity_poly.type
_entity_poly.pdbx_seq_one_letter_code
_entity_poly.pdbx_strand_id
1 'polypeptide(L)'
;MPLATITTNRLLLYGAVSTTLASLAVYTTFSTHSNFYSAVVHLSRSNGSILTLANFMVFVALMVAKFMQLIFFGPLRANEVERLYDRTWYFLTESLLAFTIFREDFDAAFVCLFGGLLFVKSFHWILADRVEAMDQQPYPGPPRSFHIRTLALFNLLALVDVVMIGSLAEVILHEGVDGLVLFVSEYAILLASLLNSWLKYLISVYDIYRASRRGGDDAPPWEHKSMYIFYVELLTDFLKLSTYLAFFLTVLTYYGLPLNIIRDVFLTARSFIGRVRDLLRYRAATRDMDSRYPDALPAEMEALGDRTCIICREEMVSRGAAGVGAVTGGPNTTPKKLPCGHIFHFHCLRSWLERQQSCPTW
;
A
#
# COMPACT_ATOMS: atom_id res chain seq x y z
N MET A 1 7.84 6.27 -23.54
CA MET A 1 9.29 6.17 -23.78
C MET A 1 9.78 5.02 -22.94
N PRO A 2 10.50 4.02 -23.46
CA PRO A 2 11.05 2.98 -22.63
C PRO A 2 12.12 3.64 -21.74
N LEU A 3 11.85 3.73 -20.46
CA LEU A 3 12.84 4.06 -19.44
C LEU A 3 13.98 3.07 -19.63
N ALA A 4 15.10 3.60 -20.11
CA ALA A 4 16.33 2.81 -20.28
C ALA A 4 16.58 2.17 -18.91
N THR A 5 16.37 0.85 -18.83
CA THR A 5 16.85 0.06 -17.72
C THR A 5 18.26 0.53 -17.46
N ILE A 6 18.53 1.11 -16.27
CA ILE A 6 19.88 1.46 -15.86
C ILE A 6 20.63 0.14 -15.93
N THR A 7 21.32 -0.07 -17.04
CA THR A 7 22.06 -1.30 -17.24
C THR A 7 23.09 -1.37 -16.13
N THR A 8 23.31 -2.54 -15.58
CA THR A 8 24.29 -2.77 -14.50
C THR A 8 25.62 -2.08 -14.81
N ASN A 9 25.99 -2.02 -16.09
CA ASN A 9 27.19 -1.33 -16.58
C ASN A 9 27.18 0.18 -16.36
N ARG A 10 26.02 0.86 -16.47
CA ARG A 10 25.91 2.31 -16.21
C ARG A 10 26.03 2.61 -14.71
N LEU A 11 25.45 1.77 -13.88
CA LEU A 11 25.57 1.89 -12.41
C LEU A 11 27.03 1.64 -11.96
N LEU A 12 27.70 0.65 -12.55
CA LEU A 12 29.13 0.38 -12.29
C LEU A 12 30.03 1.53 -12.74
N LEU A 13 29.78 2.10 -13.93
CA LEU A 13 30.50 3.28 -14.40
C LEU A 13 30.32 4.49 -13.49
N TYR A 14 29.05 4.77 -13.11
CA TYR A 14 28.74 5.84 -12.14
C TYR A 14 29.45 5.60 -10.81
N GLY A 15 29.45 4.37 -10.32
CA GLY A 15 30.13 3.98 -9.09
C GLY A 15 31.63 4.16 -9.18
N ALA A 16 32.27 3.74 -10.27
CA ALA A 16 33.70 3.91 -10.48
C ALA A 16 34.10 5.40 -10.47
N VAL A 17 33.37 6.24 -11.19
CA VAL A 17 33.59 7.70 -11.21
C VAL A 17 33.39 8.32 -9.83
N SER A 18 32.27 7.99 -9.16
CA SER A 18 31.94 8.55 -7.84
C SER A 18 32.94 8.14 -6.76
N THR A 19 33.35 6.86 -6.74
CA THR A 19 34.38 6.37 -5.80
C THR A 19 35.74 6.97 -6.04
N THR A 20 36.17 7.12 -7.31
CA THR A 20 37.46 7.75 -7.63
C THR A 20 37.48 9.23 -7.24
N LEU A 21 36.43 9.99 -7.51
CA LEU A 21 36.34 11.39 -7.12
C LEU A 21 36.33 11.56 -5.59
N ALA A 22 35.54 10.75 -4.86
CA ALA A 22 35.49 10.79 -3.40
C ALA A 22 36.85 10.41 -2.78
N SER A 23 37.51 9.35 -3.30
CA SER A 23 38.83 8.95 -2.84
C SER A 23 39.88 10.02 -3.12
N LEU A 24 39.84 10.68 -4.28
CA LEU A 24 40.74 11.78 -4.62
C LEU A 24 40.53 12.99 -3.69
N ALA A 25 39.26 13.36 -3.41
CA ALA A 25 38.93 14.47 -2.51
C ALA A 25 39.44 14.20 -1.07
N VAL A 26 39.27 13.00 -0.57
CA VAL A 26 39.81 12.59 0.72
C VAL A 26 41.33 12.57 0.71
N TYR A 27 41.94 11.91 -0.28
CA TYR A 27 43.40 11.81 -0.40
C TYR A 27 44.07 13.20 -0.46
N THR A 28 43.63 14.09 -1.33
CA THR A 28 44.19 15.45 -1.49
C THR A 28 44.05 16.24 -0.18
N THR A 29 42.95 16.11 0.55
CA THR A 29 42.78 16.80 1.82
C THR A 29 43.73 16.27 2.89
N PHE A 30 43.87 14.94 3.02
CA PHE A 30 44.80 14.35 3.99
C PHE A 30 46.26 14.53 3.62
N SER A 31 46.59 14.73 2.35
CA SER A 31 47.99 15.04 1.94
C SER A 31 48.37 16.50 2.18
N THR A 32 47.40 17.41 2.20
CA THR A 32 47.64 18.84 2.40
C THR A 32 47.53 19.26 3.88
N HIS A 33 46.84 18.52 4.72
CA HIS A 33 46.66 18.82 6.13
C HIS A 33 47.37 17.79 7.01
N SER A 34 48.22 18.25 7.91
CA SER A 34 49.06 17.40 8.80
C SER A 34 48.26 16.74 9.94
N ASN A 35 47.12 17.31 10.33
CA ASN A 35 46.28 16.82 11.41
C ASN A 35 44.93 16.34 10.93
N PHE A 36 44.47 15.20 11.46
CA PHE A 36 43.16 14.63 11.16
C PHE A 36 42.00 15.64 11.35
N TYR A 37 42.02 16.39 12.47
CA TYR A 37 40.99 17.38 12.74
C TYR A 37 40.93 18.49 11.69
N SER A 38 42.11 19.03 11.27
CA SER A 38 42.15 20.07 10.24
C SER A 38 41.65 19.57 8.90
N ALA A 39 41.95 18.31 8.55
CA ALA A 39 41.49 17.66 7.32
C ALA A 39 39.96 17.50 7.34
N VAL A 40 39.37 17.03 8.45
CA VAL A 40 37.90 16.89 8.60
C VAL A 40 37.21 18.25 8.53
N VAL A 41 37.74 19.27 9.21
CA VAL A 41 37.19 20.63 9.16
C VAL A 41 37.26 21.21 7.74
N HIS A 42 38.35 20.96 7.01
CA HIS A 42 38.44 21.37 5.61
C HIS A 42 37.43 20.66 4.72
N LEU A 43 37.28 19.34 4.86
CA LEU A 43 36.26 18.56 4.14
C LEU A 43 34.83 19.07 4.40
N SER A 44 34.54 19.44 5.66
CA SER A 44 33.22 19.93 6.05
C SER A 44 32.92 21.39 5.65
N ARG A 45 33.95 22.18 5.32
CA ARG A 45 33.82 23.59 4.90
C ARG A 45 33.95 23.79 3.39
N SER A 46 34.58 22.86 2.69
CA SER A 46 34.78 22.96 1.24
C SER A 46 33.51 22.49 0.51
N ASN A 47 32.82 23.39 -0.20
CA ASN A 47 31.63 23.08 -0.99
C ASN A 47 31.89 21.98 -2.03
N GLY A 48 33.07 21.96 -2.67
CA GLY A 48 33.45 20.93 -3.62
C GLY A 48 33.57 19.56 -2.98
N SER A 49 34.20 19.47 -1.80
CA SER A 49 34.34 18.20 -1.05
C SER A 49 33.00 17.69 -0.56
N ILE A 50 32.17 18.58 -0.02
CA ILE A 50 30.80 18.23 0.42
C ILE A 50 29.97 17.67 -0.75
N LEU A 51 29.98 18.33 -1.90
CA LEU A 51 29.24 17.88 -3.08
C LEU A 51 29.71 16.52 -3.58
N THR A 52 31.06 16.31 -3.60
CA THR A 52 31.64 15.03 -4.02
C THR A 52 31.29 13.90 -3.05
N LEU A 53 31.37 14.15 -1.75
CA LEU A 53 31.01 13.16 -0.72
C LEU A 53 29.49 12.89 -0.71
N ALA A 54 28.66 13.91 -0.88
CA ALA A 54 27.21 13.74 -1.00
C ALA A 54 26.83 12.87 -2.22
N ASN A 55 27.48 13.13 -3.38
CA ASN A 55 27.28 12.29 -4.56
C ASN A 55 27.72 10.83 -4.33
N PHE A 56 28.81 10.62 -3.60
CA PHE A 56 29.24 9.28 -3.21
C PHE A 56 28.27 8.60 -2.26
N MET A 57 27.68 9.32 -1.31
CA MET A 57 26.63 8.80 -0.43
C MET A 57 25.37 8.38 -1.20
N VAL A 58 24.98 9.14 -2.23
CA VAL A 58 23.88 8.74 -3.14
C VAL A 58 24.21 7.43 -3.85
N PHE A 59 25.46 7.27 -4.34
CA PHE A 59 25.89 6.01 -4.94
C PHE A 59 25.79 4.83 -3.94
N VAL A 60 26.28 5.01 -2.72
CA VAL A 60 26.20 3.99 -1.66
C VAL A 60 24.72 3.63 -1.35
N ALA A 61 23.85 4.63 -1.23
CA ALA A 61 22.42 4.41 -1.02
C ALA A 61 21.78 3.60 -2.15
N LEU A 62 22.12 3.88 -3.42
CA LEU A 62 21.66 3.11 -4.58
C LEU A 62 22.17 1.67 -4.57
N MET A 63 23.43 1.43 -4.14
CA MET A 63 23.99 0.09 -4.00
C MET A 63 23.29 -0.70 -2.89
N VAL A 64 23.06 -0.06 -1.74
CA VAL A 64 22.30 -0.68 -0.64
C VAL A 64 20.86 -0.98 -1.07
N ALA A 65 20.20 -0.06 -1.78
CA ALA A 65 18.86 -0.28 -2.33
C ALA A 65 18.84 -1.48 -3.28
N LYS A 66 19.84 -1.59 -4.16
CA LYS A 66 19.95 -2.70 -5.11
C LYS A 66 20.22 -4.03 -4.41
N PHE A 67 21.06 -4.03 -3.40
CA PHE A 67 21.36 -5.21 -2.58
C PHE A 67 20.11 -5.68 -1.81
N MET A 68 19.44 -4.78 -1.12
CA MET A 68 18.18 -5.05 -0.42
C MET A 68 17.10 -5.55 -1.39
N GLN A 69 16.96 -4.90 -2.55
CA GLN A 69 16.03 -5.34 -3.60
C GLN A 69 16.29 -6.81 -4.00
N LEU A 70 17.53 -7.21 -4.21
CA LEU A 70 17.86 -8.59 -4.59
C LEU A 70 17.55 -9.61 -3.51
N ILE A 71 17.76 -9.27 -2.25
CA ILE A 71 17.48 -10.15 -1.11
C ILE A 71 15.97 -10.37 -0.97
N PHE A 72 15.19 -9.30 -0.91
CA PHE A 72 13.77 -9.38 -0.56
C PHE A 72 12.86 -9.62 -1.77
N PHE A 73 13.11 -8.95 -2.90
CA PHE A 73 12.22 -8.99 -4.05
C PHE A 73 12.77 -9.78 -5.24
N GLY A 74 14.11 -9.92 -5.34
CA GLY A 74 14.76 -10.42 -6.56
C GLY A 74 14.62 -9.42 -7.73
N PRO A 75 14.54 -9.89 -8.99
CA PRO A 75 14.34 -9.00 -10.13
C PRO A 75 12.95 -8.36 -10.08
N LEU A 76 12.90 -7.03 -10.29
CA LEU A 76 11.65 -6.28 -10.40
C LEU A 76 11.03 -6.48 -11.78
N ARG A 77 9.70 -6.55 -11.82
CA ARG A 77 8.94 -6.56 -13.07
C ARG A 77 8.92 -5.16 -13.69
N ALA A 78 8.77 -5.07 -15.02
CA ALA A 78 8.71 -3.78 -15.72
C ALA A 78 7.65 -2.82 -15.15
N ASN A 79 6.46 -3.34 -14.88
CA ASN A 79 5.36 -2.56 -14.29
C ASN A 79 5.67 -2.06 -12.86
N GLU A 80 6.45 -2.83 -12.07
CA GLU A 80 6.84 -2.40 -10.71
C GLU A 80 7.84 -1.23 -10.78
N VAL A 81 8.75 -1.27 -11.74
CA VAL A 81 9.72 -0.18 -11.97
C VAL A 81 9.02 1.10 -12.44
N GLU A 82 8.07 0.98 -13.36
CA GLU A 82 7.28 2.11 -13.87
C GLU A 82 6.48 2.76 -12.73
N ARG A 83 5.70 1.96 -11.98
CA ARG A 83 4.95 2.45 -10.82
C ARG A 83 5.83 3.09 -9.75
N LEU A 84 7.01 2.50 -9.48
CA LEU A 84 7.97 3.05 -8.53
C LEU A 84 8.48 4.42 -8.99
N TYR A 85 8.79 4.57 -10.29
CA TYR A 85 9.23 5.83 -10.86
C TYR A 85 8.14 6.91 -10.76
N ASP A 86 6.90 6.60 -11.14
CA ASP A 86 5.79 7.54 -11.09
C ASP A 86 5.49 8.00 -9.65
N ARG A 87 5.48 7.06 -8.70
CA ARG A 87 5.27 7.39 -7.28
C ARG A 87 6.42 8.21 -6.69
N THR A 88 7.66 7.89 -7.08
CA THR A 88 8.85 8.66 -6.65
C THR A 88 8.79 10.08 -7.19
N TRP A 89 8.47 10.24 -8.47
CA TRP A 89 8.35 11.56 -9.08
C TRP A 89 7.23 12.40 -8.44
N TYR A 90 6.09 11.78 -8.22
CA TYR A 90 4.97 12.42 -7.54
C TYR A 90 5.35 12.86 -6.12
N PHE A 91 5.96 11.99 -5.34
CA PHE A 91 6.42 12.30 -3.99
C PHE A 91 7.44 13.43 -3.96
N LEU A 92 8.42 13.43 -4.87
CA LEU A 92 9.43 14.50 -4.95
C LEU A 92 8.78 15.86 -5.26
N THR A 93 7.88 15.92 -6.24
CA THR A 93 7.19 17.17 -6.60
C THR A 93 6.30 17.69 -5.47
N GLU A 94 5.63 16.79 -4.75
CA GLU A 94 4.80 17.15 -3.61
C GLU A 94 5.63 17.63 -2.42
N SER A 95 6.75 16.98 -2.15
CA SER A 95 7.67 17.35 -1.08
C SER A 95 8.33 18.73 -1.30
N LEU A 96 8.55 19.14 -2.55
CA LEU A 96 9.04 20.48 -2.85
C LEU A 96 8.09 21.59 -2.34
N LEU A 97 6.77 21.34 -2.39
CA LEU A 97 5.78 22.25 -1.82
C LEU A 97 5.83 22.25 -0.28
N ALA A 98 6.02 21.09 0.35
CA ALA A 98 6.16 21.00 1.81
C ALA A 98 7.41 21.73 2.30
N PHE A 99 8.52 21.67 1.57
CA PHE A 99 9.77 22.38 1.93
C PHE A 99 9.63 23.90 1.97
N THR A 100 8.66 24.47 1.25
CA THR A 100 8.40 25.93 1.34
C THR A 100 7.90 26.36 2.71
N ILE A 101 7.23 25.45 3.45
CA ILE A 101 6.72 25.71 4.81
C ILE A 101 7.88 25.62 5.82
N PHE A 102 8.74 24.61 5.68
CA PHE A 102 9.86 24.31 6.58
C PHE A 102 11.18 24.89 6.08
N ARG A 103 11.15 26.05 5.41
CA ARG A 103 12.31 26.66 4.77
C ARG A 103 13.44 26.98 5.77
N GLU A 104 13.08 27.35 6.99
CA GLU A 104 14.05 27.73 8.02
C GLU A 104 14.76 26.50 8.63
N ASP A 105 14.12 25.34 8.60
CA ASP A 105 14.63 24.07 9.13
C ASP A 105 15.41 23.26 8.08
N PHE A 106 15.63 23.81 6.88
CA PHE A 106 16.25 23.11 5.77
C PHE A 106 17.78 23.07 5.89
N ASP A 107 18.27 22.06 6.57
CA ASP A 107 19.69 21.78 6.77
C ASP A 107 20.12 20.44 6.15
N ALA A 108 21.40 20.07 6.34
CA ALA A 108 21.94 18.79 5.83
C ALA A 108 21.28 17.57 6.50
N ALA A 109 20.88 17.67 7.77
CA ALA A 109 20.20 16.59 8.47
C ALA A 109 18.81 16.36 7.89
N PHE A 110 18.08 17.43 7.60
CA PHE A 110 16.77 17.38 6.94
C PHE A 110 16.85 16.67 5.58
N VAL A 111 17.85 17.00 4.75
CA VAL A 111 18.07 16.35 3.45
C VAL A 111 18.39 14.85 3.60
N CYS A 112 19.19 14.48 4.60
CA CYS A 112 19.51 13.08 4.89
C CYS A 112 18.27 12.31 5.36
N LEU A 113 17.45 12.88 6.24
CA LEU A 113 16.18 12.31 6.68
C LEU A 113 15.20 12.12 5.54
N PHE A 114 15.11 13.12 4.65
CA PHE A 114 14.27 13.05 3.46
C PHE A 114 14.71 11.92 2.50
N GLY A 115 16.01 11.82 2.23
CA GLY A 115 16.57 10.72 1.42
C GLY A 115 16.31 9.36 2.05
N GLY A 116 16.46 9.23 3.38
CA GLY A 116 16.15 8.03 4.15
C GLY A 116 14.65 7.66 4.08
N LEU A 117 13.77 8.65 4.23
CA LEU A 117 12.33 8.47 4.10
C LEU A 117 11.96 7.97 2.70
N LEU A 118 12.48 8.59 1.64
CA LEU A 118 12.22 8.16 0.26
C LEU A 118 12.72 6.72 0.02
N PHE A 119 13.89 6.38 0.57
CA PHE A 119 14.44 5.03 0.50
C PHE A 119 13.47 4.02 1.14
N VAL A 120 13.05 4.23 2.38
CA VAL A 120 12.13 3.36 3.12
C VAL A 120 10.77 3.30 2.40
N LYS A 121 10.24 4.42 1.97
CA LYS A 121 8.96 4.55 1.25
C LYS A 121 8.93 3.73 -0.05
N SER A 122 10.06 3.68 -0.77
CA SER A 122 10.19 2.87 -1.98
C SER A 122 9.99 1.38 -1.71
N PHE A 123 10.50 0.86 -0.60
CA PHE A 123 10.31 -0.54 -0.19
C PHE A 123 8.87 -0.83 0.23
N HIS A 124 8.19 0.10 0.90
CA HIS A 124 6.77 -0.02 1.23
C HIS A 124 5.91 -0.12 -0.04
N TRP A 125 6.18 0.69 -1.05
CA TRP A 125 5.42 0.67 -2.31
C TRP A 125 5.59 -0.66 -3.06
N ILE A 126 6.84 -1.16 -3.17
CA ILE A 126 7.10 -2.44 -3.84
C ILE A 126 6.45 -3.60 -3.06
N LEU A 127 6.52 -3.57 -1.73
CA LEU A 127 5.89 -4.58 -0.88
C LEU A 127 4.36 -4.60 -1.06
N ALA A 128 3.72 -3.44 -1.07
CA ALA A 128 2.28 -3.31 -1.29
C ALA A 128 1.88 -3.86 -2.66
N ASP A 129 2.62 -3.52 -3.73
CA ASP A 129 2.37 -4.03 -5.08
C ASP A 129 2.55 -5.57 -5.16
N ARG A 130 3.50 -6.14 -4.40
CA ARG A 130 3.70 -7.60 -4.34
C ARG A 130 2.57 -8.32 -3.60
N VAL A 131 2.04 -7.74 -2.53
CA VAL A 131 0.89 -8.28 -1.81
C VAL A 131 -0.36 -8.22 -2.68
N GLU A 132 -0.59 -7.11 -3.39
CA GLU A 132 -1.70 -6.99 -4.33
C GLU A 132 -1.60 -8.00 -5.49
N ALA A 133 -0.40 -8.17 -6.05
CA ALA A 133 -0.14 -9.16 -7.09
C ALA A 133 -0.32 -10.61 -6.61
N MET A 134 -0.04 -10.90 -5.32
CA MET A 134 -0.28 -12.21 -4.73
C MET A 134 -1.78 -12.55 -4.69
N ASP A 135 -2.63 -11.57 -4.43
CA ASP A 135 -4.08 -11.74 -4.37
C ASP A 135 -4.70 -12.13 -5.73
N GLN A 136 -4.02 -11.78 -6.83
CA GLN A 136 -4.44 -12.08 -8.19
C GLN A 136 -3.92 -13.43 -8.71
N GLN A 137 -3.08 -14.14 -7.93
CA GLN A 137 -2.51 -15.43 -8.35
C GLN A 137 -3.47 -16.58 -8.03
N PRO A 138 -3.74 -17.47 -9.02
CA PRO A 138 -4.55 -18.66 -8.78
C PRO A 138 -3.81 -19.63 -7.83
N TYR A 139 -4.55 -20.59 -7.26
CA TYR A 139 -3.96 -21.68 -6.49
C TYR A 139 -2.91 -22.44 -7.35
N PRO A 140 -1.75 -22.85 -6.81
CA PRO A 140 -1.37 -22.95 -5.39
C PRO A 140 -0.78 -21.67 -4.79
N GLY A 141 -0.80 -20.52 -5.50
CA GLY A 141 -0.23 -19.28 -4.99
C GLY A 141 1.31 -19.21 -5.06
N PRO A 142 1.92 -18.24 -4.39
CA PRO A 142 3.37 -18.02 -4.46
C PRO A 142 4.17 -19.08 -3.68
N PRO A 143 5.46 -19.30 -4.02
CA PRO A 143 6.32 -20.27 -3.36
C PRO A 143 6.63 -19.88 -1.90
N ARG A 144 7.01 -20.86 -1.06
CA ARG A 144 7.35 -20.61 0.36
C ARG A 144 8.44 -19.57 0.58
N SER A 145 9.41 -19.48 -0.32
CA SER A 145 10.47 -18.46 -0.28
C SER A 145 9.93 -17.03 -0.37
N PHE A 146 8.85 -16.82 -1.10
CA PHE A 146 8.16 -15.53 -1.17
C PHE A 146 7.61 -15.15 0.22
N HIS A 147 6.92 -16.05 0.89
CA HIS A 147 6.34 -15.80 2.22
C HIS A 147 7.41 -15.44 3.27
N ILE A 148 8.54 -16.17 3.28
CA ILE A 148 9.65 -15.89 4.21
C ILE A 148 10.22 -14.50 3.98
N ARG A 149 10.52 -14.15 2.72
CA ARG A 149 11.08 -12.83 2.35
C ARG A 149 10.09 -11.70 2.66
N THR A 150 8.82 -11.91 2.36
CA THR A 150 7.75 -10.93 2.61
C THR A 150 7.57 -10.68 4.11
N LEU A 151 7.51 -11.74 4.93
CA LEU A 151 7.41 -11.61 6.39
C LEU A 151 8.64 -10.94 7.00
N ALA A 152 9.85 -11.31 6.55
CA ALA A 152 11.08 -10.66 7.01
C ALA A 152 11.08 -9.17 6.68
N LEU A 153 10.64 -8.79 5.47
CA LEU A 153 10.55 -7.40 5.08
C LEU A 153 9.48 -6.62 5.85
N PHE A 154 8.30 -7.22 6.11
CA PHE A 154 7.28 -6.59 6.96
C PHE A 154 7.82 -6.24 8.34
N ASN A 155 8.52 -7.19 8.99
CA ASN A 155 9.11 -6.95 10.31
C ASN A 155 10.22 -5.89 10.27
N LEU A 156 11.07 -5.92 9.25
CA LEU A 156 12.13 -4.93 9.09
C LEU A 156 11.58 -3.52 8.90
N LEU A 157 10.60 -3.35 8.00
CA LEU A 157 9.99 -2.04 7.74
C LEU A 157 9.22 -1.54 8.96
N ALA A 158 8.46 -2.39 9.65
CA ALA A 158 7.77 -2.02 10.89
C ALA A 158 8.76 -1.56 11.97
N LEU A 159 9.89 -2.26 12.13
CA LEU A 159 10.93 -1.88 13.07
C LEU A 159 11.52 -0.51 12.73
N VAL A 160 11.84 -0.27 11.45
CA VAL A 160 12.37 1.02 10.99
C VAL A 160 11.37 2.14 11.24
N ASP A 161 10.10 1.96 10.87
CA ASP A 161 9.06 2.98 11.07
C ASP A 161 8.88 3.32 12.55
N VAL A 162 8.78 2.31 13.41
CA VAL A 162 8.59 2.52 14.87
C VAL A 162 9.80 3.20 15.49
N VAL A 163 11.02 2.79 15.15
CA VAL A 163 12.26 3.41 15.64
C VAL A 163 12.34 4.86 15.18
N MET A 164 12.04 5.15 13.92
CA MET A 164 12.08 6.52 13.38
C MET A 164 11.01 7.39 14.05
N ILE A 165 9.79 6.92 14.21
CA ILE A 165 8.74 7.66 14.93
C ILE A 165 9.18 7.94 16.37
N GLY A 166 9.71 6.93 17.09
CA GLY A 166 10.14 7.07 18.47
C GLY A 166 11.29 8.07 18.64
N SER A 167 12.35 7.93 17.84
CA SER A 167 13.52 8.82 17.92
C SER A 167 13.19 10.26 17.53
N LEU A 168 12.41 10.48 16.45
CA LEU A 168 12.01 11.82 16.04
C LEU A 168 11.04 12.46 17.05
N ALA A 169 10.11 11.69 17.60
CA ALA A 169 9.20 12.19 18.63
C ALA A 169 9.95 12.58 19.92
N GLU A 170 10.97 11.81 20.31
CA GLU A 170 11.83 12.16 21.45
C GLU A 170 12.54 13.50 21.23
N VAL A 171 13.12 13.74 20.06
CA VAL A 171 13.75 15.02 19.71
C VAL A 171 12.75 16.16 19.78
N ILE A 172 11.55 16.01 19.19
CA ILE A 172 10.50 17.04 19.22
C ILE A 172 10.05 17.36 20.66
N LEU A 173 10.00 16.37 21.54
CA LEU A 173 9.62 16.57 22.95
C LEU A 173 10.70 17.34 23.75
N HIS A 174 11.97 17.19 23.38
CA HIS A 174 13.09 17.85 24.05
C HIS A 174 13.45 19.22 23.48
N GLU A 175 13.45 19.34 22.17
CA GLU A 175 13.91 20.56 21.46
C GLU A 175 12.76 21.46 21.02
N GLY A 176 11.54 20.94 21.00
CA GLY A 176 10.35 21.67 20.56
C GLY A 176 9.87 21.22 19.19
N VAL A 177 8.80 21.87 18.72
CA VAL A 177 8.16 21.55 17.44
C VAL A 177 8.89 22.28 16.30
N ASP A 178 9.54 21.50 15.43
CA ASP A 178 10.28 21.96 14.26
C ASP A 178 9.86 21.15 13.00
N GLY A 179 10.59 21.28 11.88
CA GLY A 179 10.33 20.55 10.63
C GLY A 179 10.36 19.03 10.75
N LEU A 180 10.85 18.46 11.87
CA LEU A 180 10.85 17.01 12.10
C LEU A 180 9.44 16.42 12.22
N VAL A 181 8.43 17.24 12.56
CA VAL A 181 7.03 16.83 12.61
C VAL A 181 6.54 16.28 11.25
N LEU A 182 7.07 16.81 10.14
CA LEU A 182 6.80 16.29 8.79
C LEU A 182 7.21 14.82 8.69
N PHE A 183 8.42 14.47 9.15
CA PHE A 183 8.92 13.10 9.07
C PHE A 183 8.14 12.15 10.00
N VAL A 184 7.79 12.58 11.21
CA VAL A 184 6.95 11.78 12.12
C VAL A 184 5.61 11.45 11.47
N SER A 185 4.96 12.43 10.84
CA SER A 185 3.68 12.21 10.14
C SER A 185 3.83 11.26 8.96
N GLU A 186 4.89 11.39 8.17
CA GLU A 186 5.16 10.51 7.02
C GLU A 186 5.43 9.05 7.44
N TYR A 187 6.26 8.83 8.48
CA TYR A 187 6.48 7.48 9.02
C TYR A 187 5.21 6.89 9.65
N ALA A 188 4.37 7.69 10.29
CA ALA A 188 3.07 7.23 10.80
C ALA A 188 2.13 6.79 9.67
N ILE A 189 2.10 7.51 8.55
CA ILE A 189 1.34 7.14 7.33
C ILE A 189 1.90 5.87 6.69
N LEU A 190 3.24 5.70 6.68
CA LEU A 190 3.89 4.47 6.20
C LEU A 190 3.51 3.28 7.07
N LEU A 191 3.54 3.42 8.39
CA LEU A 191 3.14 2.37 9.33
C LEU A 191 1.68 1.98 9.15
N ALA A 192 0.76 2.94 8.97
CA ALA A 192 -0.65 2.67 8.67
C ALA A 192 -0.81 1.94 7.32
N SER A 193 -0.02 2.31 6.30
CA SER A 193 -0.02 1.64 5.00
C SER A 193 0.59 0.24 5.07
N LEU A 194 1.60 0.05 5.91
CA LEU A 194 2.21 -1.25 6.17
C LEU A 194 1.22 -2.20 6.85
N LEU A 195 0.49 -1.70 7.86
CA LEU A 195 -0.57 -2.46 8.52
C LEU A 195 -1.65 -2.90 7.53
N ASN A 196 -2.08 -2.02 6.62
CA ASN A 196 -3.01 -2.37 5.54
C ASN A 196 -2.48 -3.53 4.68
N SER A 197 -1.25 -3.42 4.20
CA SER A 197 -0.63 -4.45 3.36
C SER A 197 -0.45 -5.76 4.13
N TRP A 198 -0.11 -5.70 5.41
CA TRP A 198 0.05 -6.87 6.26
C TRP A 198 -1.28 -7.60 6.50
N LEU A 199 -2.35 -6.87 6.81
CA LEU A 199 -3.68 -7.45 6.98
C LEU A 199 -4.22 -8.06 5.67
N LYS A 200 -4.02 -7.39 4.52
CA LYS A 200 -4.36 -7.94 3.20
C LYS A 200 -3.56 -9.21 2.90
N TYR A 201 -2.27 -9.23 3.23
CA TYR A 201 -1.44 -10.43 3.10
C TYR A 201 -1.98 -11.59 3.93
N LEU A 202 -2.36 -11.36 5.20
CA LEU A 202 -2.93 -12.39 6.05
C LEU A 202 -4.25 -12.94 5.50
N ILE A 203 -5.13 -12.06 4.99
CA ILE A 203 -6.39 -12.45 4.35
C ILE A 203 -6.12 -13.34 3.13
N SER A 204 -5.16 -12.97 2.28
CA SER A 204 -4.82 -13.74 1.08
C SER A 204 -4.15 -15.08 1.42
N VAL A 205 -3.29 -15.12 2.43
CA VAL A 205 -2.70 -16.40 2.93
C VAL A 205 -3.79 -17.31 3.49
N TYR A 206 -4.73 -16.77 4.25
CA TYR A 206 -5.85 -17.55 4.79
C TYR A 206 -6.75 -18.08 3.65
N ASP A 207 -6.99 -17.29 2.60
CA ASP A 207 -7.77 -17.73 1.44
C ASP A 207 -7.10 -18.89 0.70
N ILE A 208 -5.80 -18.82 0.44
CA ILE A 208 -5.01 -19.91 -0.15
C ILE A 208 -5.04 -21.17 0.75
N TYR A 209 -4.89 -21.00 2.06
CA TYR A 209 -4.95 -22.11 3.01
C TYR A 209 -6.34 -22.77 3.01
N ARG A 210 -7.41 -21.97 2.96
CA ARG A 210 -8.78 -22.48 2.87
C ARG A 210 -9.02 -23.22 1.55
N ALA A 211 -8.55 -22.68 0.42
CA ALA A 211 -8.63 -23.34 -0.89
C ALA A 211 -7.92 -24.70 -0.87
N SER A 212 -6.72 -24.76 -0.32
CA SER A 212 -5.94 -26.01 -0.17
C SER A 212 -6.71 -27.11 0.56
N ARG A 213 -7.54 -26.76 1.57
CA ARG A 213 -8.34 -27.73 2.32
C ARG A 213 -9.66 -28.15 1.66
N ARG A 214 -10.11 -27.40 0.65
CA ARG A 214 -11.44 -27.59 0.03
C ARG A 214 -11.40 -28.05 -1.42
N GLY A 215 -10.28 -28.58 -1.89
CA GLY A 215 -10.16 -29.13 -3.24
C GLY A 215 -9.24 -28.35 -4.19
N GLY A 216 -8.47 -27.37 -3.68
CA GLY A 216 -7.51 -26.64 -4.50
C GLY A 216 -8.18 -25.70 -5.49
N ASP A 217 -7.96 -25.93 -6.79
CA ASP A 217 -8.51 -25.07 -7.87
C ASP A 217 -10.04 -25.11 -7.95
N ASP A 218 -10.67 -26.23 -7.56
CA ASP A 218 -12.13 -26.39 -7.56
C ASP A 218 -12.79 -25.84 -6.28
N ALA A 219 -12.01 -25.22 -5.38
CA ALA A 219 -12.55 -24.71 -4.13
C ALA A 219 -13.50 -23.53 -4.39
N PRO A 220 -14.69 -23.49 -3.73
CA PRO A 220 -15.60 -22.36 -3.87
C PRO A 220 -14.94 -21.07 -3.36
N PRO A 221 -15.13 -19.94 -4.06
CA PRO A 221 -14.54 -18.64 -3.68
C PRO A 221 -14.97 -18.25 -2.26
N TRP A 222 -14.12 -17.52 -1.56
CA TRP A 222 -14.43 -17.03 -0.22
C TRP A 222 -15.34 -15.80 -0.29
N GLU A 223 -16.64 -15.98 -0.04
CA GLU A 223 -17.67 -14.94 -0.17
C GLU A 223 -17.39 -13.68 0.68
N HIS A 224 -16.81 -13.84 1.86
CA HIS A 224 -16.61 -12.73 2.79
C HIS A 224 -15.25 -12.02 2.62
N LYS A 225 -14.39 -12.47 1.70
CA LYS A 225 -13.06 -11.89 1.50
C LYS A 225 -13.10 -10.39 1.19
N SER A 226 -13.97 -9.99 0.28
CA SER A 226 -14.15 -8.59 -0.13
C SER A 226 -14.54 -7.69 1.05
N MET A 227 -15.39 -8.19 1.93
CA MET A 227 -15.80 -7.44 3.13
C MET A 227 -14.66 -7.26 4.14
N TYR A 228 -13.82 -8.28 4.35
CA TYR A 228 -12.65 -8.15 5.22
C TYR A 228 -11.65 -7.13 4.65
N ILE A 229 -11.38 -7.19 3.34
CA ILE A 229 -10.52 -6.20 2.66
C ILE A 229 -11.10 -4.80 2.82
N PHE A 230 -12.41 -4.65 2.64
CA PHE A 230 -13.10 -3.37 2.81
C PHE A 230 -12.94 -2.79 4.23
N TYR A 231 -13.09 -3.61 5.29
CA TYR A 231 -12.87 -3.16 6.67
C TYR A 231 -11.42 -2.78 6.94
N VAL A 232 -10.45 -3.49 6.37
CA VAL A 232 -9.02 -3.16 6.46
C VAL A 232 -8.75 -1.80 5.82
N GLU A 233 -9.31 -1.54 4.64
CA GLU A 233 -9.16 -0.26 3.96
C GLU A 233 -9.83 0.88 4.71
N LEU A 234 -11.01 0.65 5.27
CA LEU A 234 -11.70 1.65 6.09
C LEU A 234 -10.89 2.01 7.35
N LEU A 235 -10.33 1.02 8.04
CA LEU A 235 -9.45 1.22 9.18
C LEU A 235 -8.21 2.04 8.79
N THR A 236 -7.61 1.71 7.65
CA THR A 236 -6.41 2.41 7.13
C THR A 236 -6.71 3.87 6.80
N ASP A 237 -7.83 4.13 6.12
CA ASP A 237 -8.26 5.49 5.80
C ASP A 237 -8.51 6.30 7.09
N PHE A 238 -9.09 5.69 8.11
CA PHE A 238 -9.28 6.32 9.42
C PHE A 238 -7.95 6.67 10.10
N LEU A 239 -6.99 5.74 10.11
CA LEU A 239 -5.67 5.98 10.69
C LEU A 239 -4.91 7.09 9.96
N LYS A 240 -4.92 7.07 8.62
CA LYS A 240 -4.30 8.12 7.80
C LYS A 240 -4.96 9.48 8.02
N LEU A 241 -6.29 9.52 8.04
CA LEU A 241 -7.03 10.76 8.29
C LEU A 241 -6.70 11.34 9.66
N SER A 242 -6.63 10.50 10.69
CA SER A 242 -6.26 10.91 12.05
C SER A 242 -4.85 11.49 12.08
N THR A 243 -3.89 10.87 11.38
CA THR A 243 -2.50 11.34 11.28
C THR A 243 -2.43 12.68 10.54
N TYR A 244 -3.08 12.80 9.38
CA TYR A 244 -3.10 14.06 8.62
C TYR A 244 -3.77 15.19 9.40
N LEU A 245 -4.85 14.89 10.13
CA LEU A 245 -5.54 15.90 10.93
C LEU A 245 -4.68 16.35 12.11
N ALA A 246 -4.01 15.43 12.81
CA ALA A 246 -3.08 15.76 13.88
C ALA A 246 -1.91 16.62 13.34
N PHE A 247 -1.32 16.23 12.23
CA PHE A 247 -0.25 16.98 11.57
C PHE A 247 -0.73 18.37 11.12
N PHE A 248 -1.89 18.45 10.48
CA PHE A 248 -2.50 19.73 10.07
C PHE A 248 -2.69 20.68 11.24
N LEU A 249 -3.24 20.19 12.37
CA LEU A 249 -3.45 20.99 13.57
C LEU A 249 -2.12 21.46 14.18
N THR A 250 -1.11 20.60 14.21
CA THR A 250 0.22 20.96 14.69
C THR A 250 0.86 22.05 13.82
N VAL A 251 0.87 21.86 12.49
CA VAL A 251 1.45 22.87 11.58
C VAL A 251 0.66 24.16 11.62
N LEU A 252 -0.67 24.11 11.73
CA LEU A 252 -1.52 25.30 11.82
C LEU A 252 -1.18 26.13 13.08
N THR A 253 -0.86 25.48 14.20
CA THR A 253 -0.56 26.18 15.46
C THR A 253 0.84 26.80 15.50
N TYR A 254 1.83 26.18 14.86
CA TYR A 254 3.24 26.60 14.95
C TYR A 254 3.76 27.33 13.70
N TYR A 255 3.29 26.97 12.50
CA TYR A 255 3.81 27.48 11.22
C TYR A 255 2.77 28.31 10.43
N GLY A 256 1.50 28.26 10.79
CA GLY A 256 0.41 28.91 10.06
C GLY A 256 -0.31 27.97 9.06
N LEU A 257 -1.03 28.52 8.11
CA LEU A 257 -1.96 27.76 7.25
C LEU A 257 -1.23 26.93 6.17
N PRO A 258 -1.18 25.58 6.29
CA PRO A 258 -0.50 24.72 5.32
C PRO A 258 -1.43 24.32 4.16
N LEU A 259 -1.38 25.05 3.05
CA LEU A 259 -2.28 24.83 1.91
C LEU A 259 -2.12 23.46 1.24
N ASN A 260 -0.92 22.91 1.19
CA ASN A 260 -0.64 21.56 0.65
C ASN A 260 -1.27 20.46 1.50
N ILE A 261 -1.20 20.56 2.83
CA ILE A 261 -1.76 19.52 3.74
C ILE A 261 -3.29 19.52 3.69
N ILE A 262 -3.92 20.69 3.42
CA ILE A 262 -5.38 20.77 3.25
C ILE A 262 -5.86 19.82 2.15
N ARG A 263 -5.14 19.71 1.05
CA ARG A 263 -5.47 18.80 -0.05
C ARG A 263 -5.48 17.34 0.44
N ASP A 264 -4.47 16.92 1.19
CA ASP A 264 -4.32 15.53 1.64
C ASP A 264 -5.36 15.18 2.71
N VAL A 265 -5.64 16.08 3.63
CA VAL A 265 -6.76 15.97 4.58
C VAL A 265 -8.09 15.85 3.83
N PHE A 266 -8.33 16.71 2.84
CA PHE A 266 -9.58 16.70 2.07
C PHE A 266 -9.76 15.40 1.28
N LEU A 267 -8.73 14.95 0.56
CA LEU A 267 -8.79 13.73 -0.24
C LEU A 267 -8.99 12.49 0.63
N THR A 268 -8.26 12.40 1.75
CA THR A 268 -8.39 11.27 2.69
C THR A 268 -9.75 11.29 3.39
N ALA A 269 -10.24 12.46 3.83
CA ALA A 269 -11.57 12.59 4.42
C ALA A 269 -12.67 12.22 3.42
N ARG A 270 -12.56 12.66 2.16
CA ARG A 270 -13.51 12.30 1.11
C ARG A 270 -13.53 10.79 0.85
N SER A 271 -12.35 10.15 0.78
CA SER A 271 -12.23 8.69 0.65
C SER A 271 -12.91 7.97 1.81
N PHE A 272 -12.58 8.35 3.04
CA PHE A 272 -13.15 7.76 4.25
C PHE A 272 -14.68 7.91 4.31
N ILE A 273 -15.20 9.13 4.10
CA ILE A 273 -16.65 9.39 4.09
C ILE A 273 -17.35 8.59 2.98
N GLY A 274 -16.73 8.50 1.80
CA GLY A 274 -17.22 7.67 0.69
C GLY A 274 -17.37 6.20 1.11
N ARG A 275 -16.32 5.61 1.67
CA ARG A 275 -16.34 4.22 2.16
C ARG A 275 -17.35 4.00 3.29
N VAL A 276 -17.44 4.91 4.27
CA VAL A 276 -18.47 4.82 5.32
C VAL A 276 -19.88 4.83 4.72
N ARG A 277 -20.13 5.71 3.76
CA ARG A 277 -21.42 5.78 3.06
C ARG A 277 -21.72 4.47 2.31
N ASP A 278 -20.74 3.91 1.62
CA ASP A 278 -20.90 2.65 0.90
C ASP A 278 -21.15 1.48 1.87
N LEU A 279 -20.48 1.45 3.03
CA LEU A 279 -20.76 0.48 4.09
C LEU A 279 -22.19 0.58 4.63
N LEU A 280 -22.66 1.79 4.91
CA LEU A 280 -24.01 2.01 5.39
C LEU A 280 -25.05 1.58 4.36
N ARG A 281 -24.83 1.91 3.08
CA ARG A 281 -25.68 1.49 1.97
C ARG A 281 -25.69 -0.02 1.80
N TYR A 282 -24.50 -0.67 1.83
CA TYR A 282 -24.41 -2.12 1.78
C TYR A 282 -25.17 -2.78 2.93
N ARG A 283 -24.95 -2.32 4.17
CA ARG A 283 -25.69 -2.84 5.34
C ARG A 283 -27.19 -2.64 5.21
N ALA A 284 -27.64 -1.50 4.71
CA ALA A 284 -29.06 -1.24 4.48
C ALA A 284 -29.64 -2.14 3.38
N ALA A 285 -28.86 -2.44 2.32
CA ALA A 285 -29.30 -3.31 1.23
C ALA A 285 -29.32 -4.80 1.60
N THR A 286 -28.35 -5.23 2.42
CA THR A 286 -28.21 -6.64 2.84
C THR A 286 -28.93 -6.98 4.14
N ARG A 287 -29.43 -5.97 4.86
CA ARG A 287 -30.24 -6.18 6.05
C ARG A 287 -31.56 -6.84 5.66
N ASP A 288 -31.85 -7.95 6.32
CA ASP A 288 -33.10 -8.69 6.15
C ASP A 288 -33.37 -9.11 4.68
N MET A 289 -32.30 -9.50 3.95
CA MET A 289 -32.40 -9.93 2.53
C MET A 289 -33.44 -11.05 2.33
N ASP A 290 -33.58 -11.96 3.31
CA ASP A 290 -34.54 -13.06 3.23
C ASP A 290 -36.00 -12.60 3.30
N SER A 291 -36.27 -11.54 4.05
CA SER A 291 -37.63 -10.97 4.12
C SER A 291 -37.89 -9.99 2.96
N ARG A 292 -36.86 -9.31 2.47
CA ARG A 292 -36.97 -8.30 1.41
C ARG A 292 -37.04 -8.88 0.00
N TYR A 293 -36.34 -10.00 -0.22
CA TYR A 293 -36.30 -10.72 -1.50
C TYR A 293 -36.83 -12.13 -1.29
N PRO A 294 -38.08 -12.39 -1.65
CA PRO A 294 -38.69 -13.71 -1.47
C PRO A 294 -37.99 -14.76 -2.34
N ASP A 295 -38.07 -16.01 -1.91
CA ASP A 295 -37.62 -17.15 -2.72
C ASP A 295 -38.46 -17.21 -4.00
N ALA A 296 -37.80 -17.45 -5.12
CA ALA A 296 -38.50 -17.60 -6.40
C ALA A 296 -39.31 -18.91 -6.40
N LEU A 297 -40.56 -18.82 -6.83
CA LEU A 297 -41.44 -19.99 -6.96
C LEU A 297 -41.02 -20.83 -8.17
N PRO A 298 -41.16 -22.17 -8.15
CA PRO A 298 -40.87 -23.04 -9.29
C PRO A 298 -41.57 -22.59 -10.58
N ALA A 299 -42.82 -22.17 -10.49
CA ALA A 299 -43.63 -21.69 -11.60
C ALA A 299 -43.05 -20.38 -12.22
N GLU A 300 -42.46 -19.51 -11.41
CA GLU A 300 -41.83 -18.28 -11.87
C GLU A 300 -40.50 -18.56 -12.57
N MET A 301 -39.77 -19.56 -12.11
CA MET A 301 -38.53 -20.03 -12.76
C MET A 301 -38.80 -20.75 -14.10
N GLU A 302 -39.94 -21.46 -14.22
CA GLU A 302 -40.39 -22.06 -15.49
C GLU A 302 -40.83 -21.03 -16.52
N ALA A 303 -41.40 -19.93 -16.06
CA ALA A 303 -41.81 -18.81 -16.92
C ALA A 303 -40.62 -18.01 -17.48
N LEU A 304 -39.44 -18.15 -16.89
CA LEU A 304 -38.20 -17.44 -17.25
C LEU A 304 -37.54 -18.16 -18.42
N GLY A 305 -37.84 -18.48 -19.48
CA GLY A 305 -37.19 -19.13 -20.63
C GLY A 305 -35.73 -19.57 -20.49
N ASP A 306 -34.94 -18.88 -19.66
CA ASP A 306 -33.58 -19.22 -19.28
C ASP A 306 -33.44 -19.23 -17.73
N ARG A 307 -33.05 -20.38 -17.17
CA ARG A 307 -32.87 -20.61 -15.75
C ARG A 307 -31.44 -20.30 -15.26
N THR A 308 -30.62 -19.66 -16.08
CA THR A 308 -29.23 -19.34 -15.71
C THR A 308 -29.13 -18.03 -14.93
N CYS A 309 -28.34 -18.01 -13.86
CA CYS A 309 -28.00 -16.79 -13.16
C CYS A 309 -27.02 -15.95 -14.00
N ILE A 310 -27.39 -14.73 -14.36
CA ILE A 310 -26.57 -13.85 -15.20
C ILE A 310 -25.21 -13.51 -14.55
N ILE A 311 -25.11 -13.57 -13.20
CA ILE A 311 -23.90 -13.22 -12.46
C ILE A 311 -22.86 -14.36 -12.53
N CYS A 312 -23.24 -15.60 -12.19
CA CYS A 312 -22.32 -16.76 -12.16
C CYS A 312 -22.45 -17.66 -13.40
N ARG A 313 -23.50 -17.49 -14.22
CA ARG A 313 -23.84 -18.31 -15.39
C ARG A 313 -24.11 -19.78 -15.06
N GLU A 314 -24.43 -20.08 -13.82
CA GLU A 314 -24.84 -21.41 -13.36
C GLU A 314 -26.37 -21.52 -13.34
N GLU A 315 -26.89 -22.74 -13.46
CA GLU A 315 -28.31 -23.02 -13.45
C GLU A 315 -28.88 -22.83 -12.02
N MET A 316 -30.01 -22.13 -11.94
CA MET A 316 -30.74 -21.91 -10.68
C MET A 316 -31.70 -23.07 -10.44
N VAL A 317 -31.56 -23.73 -9.28
CA VAL A 317 -32.41 -24.86 -8.87
C VAL A 317 -33.32 -24.42 -7.72
N SER A 318 -34.64 -24.62 -7.87
CA SER A 318 -35.60 -24.31 -6.80
C SER A 318 -35.44 -25.27 -5.61
N ARG A 319 -35.70 -24.76 -4.39
CA ARG A 319 -35.56 -25.52 -3.14
C ARG A 319 -36.44 -26.78 -3.07
N GLY A 320 -37.48 -26.87 -3.88
CA GLY A 320 -38.39 -28.03 -3.96
C GLY A 320 -37.91 -29.15 -4.86
N ALA A 321 -36.99 -28.90 -5.79
CA ALA A 321 -36.45 -29.90 -6.72
C ALA A 321 -35.12 -30.52 -6.23
N ALA A 322 -34.44 -29.93 -5.28
CA ALA A 322 -33.27 -30.48 -4.63
C ALA A 322 -33.70 -31.49 -3.54
N GLY A 323 -33.89 -32.75 -3.92
CA GLY A 323 -33.98 -33.85 -2.96
C GLY A 323 -32.76 -33.83 -2.05
N VAL A 324 -32.99 -33.88 -0.71
CA VAL A 324 -32.11 -34.17 0.43
C VAL A 324 -30.60 -34.38 0.10
N GLY A 325 -29.96 -33.35 -0.39
CA GLY A 325 -28.54 -33.36 -0.74
C GLY A 325 -27.96 -31.94 -0.61
N ALA A 326 -28.43 -31.14 0.36
CA ALA A 326 -27.79 -29.87 0.70
C ALA A 326 -26.36 -30.20 1.16
N VAL A 327 -25.39 -29.99 0.29
CA VAL A 327 -23.97 -30.01 0.62
C VAL A 327 -23.77 -28.97 1.72
N THR A 328 -23.71 -29.46 2.97
CA THR A 328 -23.41 -28.67 4.14
C THR A 328 -22.06 -28.04 3.99
N GLY A 329 -22.01 -26.76 3.55
CA GLY A 329 -20.77 -25.96 3.43
C GLY A 329 -20.55 -25.20 2.13
N GLY A 330 -21.47 -25.27 1.16
CA GLY A 330 -21.43 -24.46 -0.07
C GLY A 330 -22.09 -23.09 0.09
N PRO A 331 -21.92 -22.18 -0.90
CA PRO A 331 -22.61 -20.89 -0.94
C PRO A 331 -24.12 -21.11 -1.04
N ASN A 332 -24.89 -20.19 -0.44
CA ASN A 332 -26.35 -20.24 -0.52
C ASN A 332 -26.82 -19.94 -1.95
N THR A 333 -27.22 -20.97 -2.68
CA THR A 333 -27.67 -20.92 -4.08
C THR A 333 -29.17 -20.73 -4.24
N THR A 334 -29.92 -20.44 -3.15
CA THR A 334 -31.37 -20.24 -3.20
C THR A 334 -31.69 -19.12 -4.19
N PRO A 335 -32.57 -19.31 -5.20
CA PRO A 335 -32.98 -18.27 -6.12
C PRO A 335 -33.85 -17.21 -5.39
N LYS A 336 -33.45 -15.94 -5.49
CA LYS A 336 -34.15 -14.79 -4.91
C LYS A 336 -34.71 -13.90 -6.03
N LYS A 337 -35.96 -13.46 -5.85
CA LYS A 337 -36.64 -12.58 -6.80
C LYS A 337 -36.52 -11.12 -6.37
N LEU A 338 -36.05 -10.25 -7.26
CA LEU A 338 -36.03 -8.81 -7.09
C LEU A 338 -37.42 -8.17 -7.36
N PRO A 339 -37.69 -6.97 -6.85
CA PRO A 339 -38.93 -6.24 -7.16
C PRO A 339 -39.17 -5.97 -8.66
N CYS A 340 -38.09 -5.94 -9.46
CA CYS A 340 -38.13 -5.79 -10.91
C CYS A 340 -38.44 -7.11 -11.65
N GLY A 341 -38.63 -8.24 -10.94
CA GLY A 341 -38.96 -9.54 -11.50
C GLY A 341 -37.77 -10.44 -11.85
N HIS A 342 -36.53 -9.93 -11.84
CA HIS A 342 -35.35 -10.73 -12.14
C HIS A 342 -34.95 -11.62 -10.97
N ILE A 343 -34.44 -12.83 -11.29
CA ILE A 343 -34.10 -13.86 -10.31
C ILE A 343 -32.59 -14.12 -10.36
N PHE A 344 -31.94 -14.24 -9.17
CA PHE A 344 -30.52 -14.50 -9.01
C PHE A 344 -30.28 -15.41 -7.81
N HIS A 345 -29.16 -16.13 -7.78
CA HIS A 345 -28.74 -16.82 -6.57
C HIS A 345 -28.53 -15.84 -5.40
N PHE A 346 -28.91 -16.23 -4.20
CA PHE A 346 -28.74 -15.40 -2.98
C PHE A 346 -27.31 -14.89 -2.82
N HIS A 347 -26.31 -15.77 -2.91
CA HIS A 347 -24.90 -15.38 -2.78
C HIS A 347 -24.43 -14.44 -3.90
N CYS A 348 -24.89 -14.65 -5.13
CA CYS A 348 -24.59 -13.78 -6.29
C CYS A 348 -25.19 -12.40 -6.11
N LEU A 349 -26.46 -12.33 -5.70
CA LEU A 349 -27.14 -11.07 -5.43
C LEU A 349 -26.47 -10.31 -4.27
N ARG A 350 -26.09 -11.02 -3.20
CA ARG A 350 -25.37 -10.43 -2.07
C ARG A 350 -24.03 -9.84 -2.50
N SER A 351 -23.22 -10.58 -3.26
CA SER A 351 -21.93 -10.11 -3.78
C SER A 351 -22.07 -8.94 -4.75
N TRP A 352 -23.15 -8.92 -5.54
CA TRP A 352 -23.48 -7.79 -6.42
C TRP A 352 -23.80 -6.52 -5.63
N LEU A 353 -24.65 -6.65 -4.58
CA LEU A 353 -25.04 -5.54 -3.72
C LEU A 353 -23.88 -4.94 -2.88
N GLU A 354 -22.75 -5.65 -2.78
CA GLU A 354 -21.50 -5.08 -2.25
C GLU A 354 -20.94 -3.96 -3.12
N ARG A 355 -21.18 -4.02 -4.43
CA ARG A 355 -20.62 -3.09 -5.42
C ARG A 355 -21.64 -2.11 -5.97
N GLN A 356 -22.84 -2.60 -6.28
CA GLN A 356 -23.90 -1.82 -6.92
C GLN A 356 -25.25 -2.18 -6.31
N GLN A 357 -26.11 -1.18 -6.12
CA GLN A 357 -27.46 -1.36 -5.54
C GLN A 357 -28.57 -1.40 -6.57
N SER A 358 -28.23 -1.28 -7.85
CA SER A 358 -29.15 -1.49 -8.97
C SER A 358 -29.21 -2.96 -9.37
N CYS A 359 -30.30 -3.34 -10.06
CA CYS A 359 -30.41 -4.68 -10.61
C CYS A 359 -29.27 -4.95 -11.62
N PRO A 360 -28.65 -6.16 -11.63
CA PRO A 360 -27.60 -6.52 -12.59
C PRO A 360 -27.97 -6.42 -14.05
N THR A 361 -29.25 -6.39 -14.38
CA THR A 361 -29.79 -6.32 -15.74
C THR A 361 -30.23 -4.93 -16.17
N TRP A 362 -30.03 -3.92 -15.31
CA TRP A 362 -30.36 -2.51 -15.61
C TRP A 362 -29.13 -1.64 -15.69
#